data_521838a75251057da1fe922161f1ab04
#
_entry.id   521838a75251057da1fe922161f1ab04
#
_cell.length_a   1.000
_cell.length_b   1.000
_cell.length_c   1.000
_cell.angle_alpha   90.00
_cell.angle_beta   90.00
_cell.angle_gamma   90.00
#
_symmetry.space_group_name_H-M   'P 1'
#
loop_
_entity.id
_entity.type
_entity.pdbx_description
1 polymer ?
#
loop_
_entity_poly.entity_id
_entity_poly.type
_entity_poly.pdbx_seq_one_letter_code
_entity_poly.pdbx_strand_id
1 'polypeptide(L)'
;MAPLQDSLNLAIVIIPKVTGSISMIASAFITRSVIQKWRKRGLASLPMKSRLVLSMSVADIGSSIFGHILGTWLVPASIDGNPPLAAGNQATCNMQSFLFECLLGAGCFSNLFLAISCK
;
A
#
# COMPACT_ATOMS: atom_id res chain seq x y z
N MET A 1 32.49 -9.41 7.72
CA MET A 1 31.17 -9.33 8.40
C MET A 1 30.43 -8.04 8.11
N ALA A 2 31.08 -6.87 8.26
CA ALA A 2 30.43 -5.56 7.96
C ALA A 2 29.82 -5.43 6.55
N PRO A 3 30.49 -5.76 5.44
CA PRO A 3 29.93 -5.54 4.10
C PRO A 3 28.68 -6.41 3.81
N LEU A 4 28.57 -7.57 4.42
CA LEU A 4 27.39 -8.44 4.27
C LEU A 4 26.18 -7.86 5.01
N GLN A 5 26.41 -7.31 6.19
CA GLN A 5 25.38 -6.66 7.01
C GLN A 5 24.81 -5.43 6.30
N ASP A 6 25.68 -4.61 5.70
CA ASP A 6 25.26 -3.41 4.95
C ASP A 6 24.46 -3.78 3.71
N SER A 7 24.86 -4.83 2.99
CA SER A 7 24.10 -5.34 1.83
C SER A 7 22.74 -5.88 2.23
N LEU A 8 22.65 -6.57 3.37
CA LEU A 8 21.39 -7.09 3.89
C LEU A 8 20.44 -5.95 4.31
N ASN A 9 20.98 -4.96 5.02
CA ASN A 9 20.20 -3.78 5.43
C ASN A 9 19.66 -3.00 4.21
N LEU A 10 20.48 -2.85 3.18
CA LEU A 10 20.09 -2.20 1.94
C LEU A 10 18.99 -3.00 1.22
N ALA A 11 19.09 -4.32 1.16
CA ALA A 11 18.10 -5.19 0.56
C ALA A 11 16.73 -5.09 1.28
N ILE A 12 16.72 -5.08 2.61
CA ILE A 12 15.50 -4.91 3.43
C ILE A 12 14.79 -3.58 3.12
N VAL A 13 15.54 -2.53 2.78
CA VAL A 13 14.95 -1.23 2.42
C VAL A 13 14.46 -1.20 0.96
N ILE A 14 15.19 -1.80 0.03
CA ILE A 14 14.91 -1.71 -1.41
C ILE A 14 13.79 -2.67 -1.85
N ILE A 15 13.80 -3.92 -1.36
CA ILE A 15 12.84 -4.95 -1.79
C ILE A 15 11.39 -4.50 -1.58
N PRO A 16 10.98 -3.99 -0.40
CA PRO A 16 9.61 -3.50 -0.22
C PRO A 16 9.24 -2.35 -1.14
N LYS A 17 10.19 -1.47 -1.48
CA LYS A 17 9.94 -0.36 -2.40
C LYS A 17 9.68 -0.85 -3.82
N VAL A 18 10.44 -1.82 -4.29
CA VAL A 18 10.27 -2.41 -5.63
C VAL A 18 8.95 -3.18 -5.70
N THR A 19 8.67 -4.05 -4.74
CA THR A 19 7.43 -4.83 -4.70
C THR A 19 6.20 -3.94 -4.52
N GLY A 20 6.27 -2.93 -3.66
CA GLY A 20 5.20 -1.95 -3.48
C GLY A 20 4.94 -1.12 -4.74
N SER A 21 5.98 -0.75 -5.49
CA SER A 21 5.84 -0.03 -6.75
C SER A 21 5.16 -0.90 -7.82
N ILE A 22 5.51 -2.17 -7.92
CA ILE A 22 4.88 -3.13 -8.86
C ILE A 22 3.41 -3.32 -8.48
N SER A 23 3.10 -3.54 -7.21
CA SER A 23 1.73 -3.67 -6.71
C SER A 23 0.91 -2.42 -7.00
N MET A 24 1.47 -1.23 -6.77
CA MET A 24 0.81 0.04 -7.04
C MET A 24 0.48 0.20 -8.53
N ILE A 25 1.39 -0.17 -9.43
CA ILE A 25 1.15 -0.11 -10.88
C ILE A 25 0.01 -1.05 -11.27
N ALA A 26 0.04 -2.29 -10.80
CA ALA A 26 -1.01 -3.28 -11.08
C ALA A 26 -2.38 -2.81 -10.59
N SER A 27 -2.46 -2.32 -9.36
CA SER A 27 -3.69 -1.78 -8.77
C SER A 27 -4.18 -0.51 -9.47
N ALA A 28 -3.28 0.33 -9.98
CA ALA A 28 -3.63 1.49 -10.79
C ALA A 28 -4.28 1.09 -12.12
N PHE A 29 -3.81 0.03 -12.78
CA PHE A 29 -4.45 -0.49 -14.00
C PHE A 29 -5.87 -1.02 -13.72
N ILE A 30 -6.05 -1.76 -12.64
CA ILE A 30 -7.37 -2.27 -12.23
C ILE A 30 -8.31 -1.10 -11.93
N THR A 31 -7.86 -0.14 -11.12
CA THR A 31 -8.63 1.06 -10.77
C THR A 31 -9.05 1.83 -12.02
N ARG A 32 -8.12 2.08 -12.94
CA ARG A 32 -8.40 2.76 -14.22
C ARG A 32 -9.46 2.02 -15.03
N SER A 33 -9.35 0.70 -15.15
CA SER A 33 -10.31 -0.12 -15.90
C SER A 33 -11.71 -0.06 -15.30
N VAL A 34 -11.82 -0.10 -13.97
CA VAL A 34 -13.12 0.00 -13.28
C VAL A 34 -13.72 1.41 -13.41
N ILE A 35 -12.88 2.45 -13.25
CA ILE A 35 -13.33 3.85 -13.41
C ILE A 35 -13.81 4.12 -14.83
N GLN A 36 -13.15 3.59 -15.87
CA GLN A 36 -13.59 3.72 -17.24
C GLN A 36 -14.97 3.07 -17.48
N LYS A 37 -15.23 1.91 -16.90
CA LYS A 37 -16.54 1.25 -16.92
C LYS A 37 -17.58 2.09 -16.19
N TRP A 38 -17.22 2.64 -15.03
CA TRP A 38 -18.08 3.54 -14.27
C TRP A 38 -18.47 4.79 -15.06
N ARG A 39 -17.50 5.47 -15.67
CA ARG A 39 -17.79 6.69 -16.48
C ARG A 39 -18.74 6.43 -17.64
N LYS A 40 -18.67 5.21 -18.22
CA LYS A 40 -19.56 4.84 -19.36
C LYS A 40 -20.97 4.42 -18.93
N ARG A 41 -21.15 3.84 -17.74
CA ARG A 41 -22.41 3.20 -17.32
C ARG A 41 -23.07 3.86 -16.10
N GLY A 42 -22.39 4.78 -15.43
CA GLY A 42 -22.81 5.37 -14.15
C GLY A 42 -22.50 4.51 -12.93
N LEU A 43 -22.34 5.16 -11.76
CA LEU A 43 -21.97 4.49 -10.51
C LEU A 43 -23.02 3.48 -10.04
N ALA A 44 -24.30 3.80 -10.22
CA ALA A 44 -25.40 2.95 -9.77
C ALA A 44 -25.50 1.62 -10.53
N SER A 45 -24.98 1.56 -11.75
CA SER A 45 -25.03 0.37 -12.60
C SER A 45 -23.85 -0.58 -12.41
N LEU A 46 -22.85 -0.23 -11.59
CA LEU A 46 -21.73 -1.11 -11.31
C LEU A 46 -22.15 -2.25 -10.38
N PRO A 47 -21.87 -3.51 -10.76
CA PRO A 47 -22.11 -4.64 -9.89
C PRO A 47 -21.29 -4.51 -8.59
N MET A 48 -21.83 -5.02 -7.49
CA MET A 48 -21.19 -4.95 -6.16
C MET A 48 -19.73 -5.45 -6.19
N LYS A 49 -19.46 -6.51 -6.94
CA LYS A 49 -18.11 -7.05 -7.12
C LYS A 49 -17.12 -6.00 -7.67
N SER A 50 -17.53 -5.21 -8.64
CA SER A 50 -16.66 -4.16 -9.20
C SER A 50 -16.37 -3.03 -8.20
N ARG A 51 -17.32 -2.71 -7.33
CA ARG A 51 -17.13 -1.73 -6.25
C ARG A 51 -16.15 -2.25 -5.19
N LEU A 52 -16.26 -3.52 -4.83
CA LEU A 52 -15.33 -4.16 -3.88
C LEU A 52 -13.91 -4.25 -4.44
N VAL A 53 -13.77 -4.64 -5.72
CA VAL A 53 -12.47 -4.65 -6.41
C VAL A 53 -11.85 -3.26 -6.46
N LEU A 54 -12.65 -2.22 -6.72
CA LEU A 54 -12.17 -0.84 -6.69
C LEU A 54 -11.69 -0.44 -5.29
N SER A 55 -12.46 -0.75 -4.24
CA SER A 55 -12.07 -0.50 -2.84
C SER A 55 -10.77 -1.19 -2.48
N MET A 56 -10.61 -2.46 -2.86
CA MET A 56 -9.37 -3.22 -2.66
C MET A 56 -8.18 -2.57 -3.38
N SER A 57 -8.36 -2.19 -4.65
CA SER A 57 -7.29 -1.58 -5.44
C SER A 57 -6.86 -0.23 -4.88
N VAL A 58 -7.80 0.58 -4.40
CA VAL A 58 -7.50 1.87 -3.74
C VAL A 58 -6.77 1.64 -2.41
N ALA A 59 -7.22 0.68 -1.61
CA ALA A 59 -6.56 0.33 -0.36
C ALA A 59 -5.13 -0.20 -0.60
N ASP A 60 -4.93 -1.01 -1.64
CA ASP A 60 -3.62 -1.55 -2.02
C ASP A 60 -2.66 -0.45 -2.50
N ILE A 61 -3.13 0.50 -3.30
CA ILE A 61 -2.35 1.68 -3.71
C ILE A 61 -1.92 2.47 -2.47
N GLY A 62 -2.85 2.78 -1.57
CA GLY A 62 -2.57 3.53 -0.36
C GLY A 62 -1.60 2.81 0.57
N SER A 63 -1.80 1.52 0.82
CA SER A 63 -0.91 0.73 1.67
C SER A 63 0.49 0.57 1.04
N SER A 64 0.57 0.46 -0.28
CA SER A 64 1.85 0.43 -0.99
C SER A 64 2.62 1.75 -0.84
N ILE A 65 1.93 2.89 -0.92
CA ILE A 65 2.55 4.20 -0.73
C ILE A 65 3.05 4.35 0.72
N PHE A 66 2.17 4.19 1.70
CA PHE A 66 2.51 4.46 3.10
C PHE A 66 3.36 3.36 3.75
N GLY A 67 3.14 2.09 3.40
CA GLY A 67 3.86 0.97 3.98
C GLY A 67 5.18 0.67 3.28
N HIS A 68 5.18 0.58 1.96
CA HIS A 68 6.33 0.09 1.20
C HIS A 68 7.22 1.19 0.63
N ILE A 69 6.64 2.26 0.07
CA ILE A 69 7.41 3.33 -0.57
C ILE A 69 7.91 4.32 0.48
N LEU A 70 7.01 4.89 1.27
CA LEU A 70 7.34 5.91 2.28
C LEU A 70 7.76 5.32 3.64
N GLY A 71 7.52 4.02 3.87
CA GLY A 71 7.65 3.37 5.17
C GLY A 71 8.99 3.60 5.86
N THR A 72 10.09 3.48 5.15
CA THR A 72 11.43 3.67 5.71
C THR A 72 11.86 5.15 5.78
N TRP A 73 11.24 6.03 4.99
CA TRP A 73 11.61 7.46 4.96
C TRP A 73 10.95 8.25 6.08
N LEU A 74 9.78 7.85 6.53
CA LEU A 74 9.01 8.55 7.55
C LEU A 74 9.37 8.14 8.99
N VAL A 75 10.33 7.22 9.15
CA VAL A 75 10.87 6.80 10.45
C VAL A 75 11.81 7.89 10.99
N PRO A 76 11.85 8.13 12.33
CA PRO A 76 12.77 9.10 12.92
C PRO A 76 14.23 8.81 12.61
N ALA A 77 14.95 9.79 12.10
CA ALA A 77 16.38 9.67 11.77
C ALA A 77 17.30 9.64 12.99
N SER A 78 16.80 10.06 14.16
CA SER A 78 17.58 10.26 15.39
C SER A 78 17.78 9.02 16.24
N ILE A 79 17.21 7.88 15.86
CA ILE A 79 17.31 6.63 16.61
C ILE A 79 18.44 5.77 16.01
N ASP A 80 19.40 5.36 16.85
CA ASP A 80 20.48 4.45 16.44
C ASP A 80 19.90 3.14 15.89
N GLY A 81 20.41 2.70 14.76
CA GLY A 81 19.97 1.46 14.09
C GLY A 81 18.78 1.64 13.12
N ASN A 82 18.33 2.87 12.88
CA ASN A 82 17.33 3.14 11.87
C ASN A 82 17.82 2.86 10.45
N PRO A 83 16.91 2.49 9.53
CA PRO A 83 17.28 2.22 8.16
C PRO A 83 17.93 3.45 7.49
N PRO A 84 18.85 3.24 6.56
CA PRO A 84 19.43 4.32 5.78
C PRO A 84 18.33 5.11 5.06
N LEU A 85 18.52 6.44 4.95
CA LEU A 85 17.56 7.37 4.34
C LEU A 85 16.33 7.71 5.20
N ALA A 86 16.31 7.33 6.48
CA ALA A 86 15.26 7.80 7.40
C ALA A 86 15.35 9.33 7.56
N ALA A 87 14.26 10.04 7.30
CA ALA A 87 14.18 11.49 7.33
C ALA A 87 12.93 12.01 8.06
N GLY A 88 12.16 11.12 8.69
CA GLY A 88 10.93 11.47 9.39
C GLY A 88 11.14 11.86 10.84
N ASN A 89 10.02 12.02 11.55
CA ASN A 89 9.96 12.24 12.99
C ASN A 89 8.90 11.30 13.62
N GLN A 90 8.74 11.34 14.94
CA GLN A 90 7.78 10.48 15.63
C GLN A 90 6.33 10.69 15.16
N ALA A 91 5.95 11.93 14.86
CA ALA A 91 4.60 12.26 14.38
C ALA A 91 4.34 11.66 12.97
N THR A 92 5.29 11.78 12.05
CA THR A 92 5.18 11.20 10.70
C THR A 92 5.16 9.68 10.74
N CYS A 93 5.94 9.05 11.63
CA CYS A 93 5.94 7.61 11.84
C CYS A 93 4.58 7.13 12.37
N ASN A 94 4.03 7.78 13.36
CA ASN A 94 2.72 7.43 13.93
C ASN A 94 1.60 7.61 12.91
N MET A 95 1.59 8.71 12.17
CA MET A 95 0.58 8.96 11.14
C MET A 95 0.64 7.95 10.01
N GLN A 96 1.83 7.63 9.55
CA GLN A 96 2.06 6.61 8.54
C GLN A 96 1.55 5.24 8.99
N SER A 97 1.89 4.82 10.21
CA SER A 97 1.45 3.54 10.77
C SER A 97 -0.07 3.47 10.87
N PHE A 98 -0.69 4.52 11.36
CA PHE A 98 -2.15 4.61 11.44
C PHE A 98 -2.82 4.50 10.06
N LEU A 99 -2.34 5.25 9.07
CA LEU A 99 -2.88 5.20 7.72
C LEU A 99 -2.68 3.83 7.06
N PHE A 100 -1.52 3.23 7.26
CA PHE A 100 -1.21 1.90 6.75
C PHE A 100 -2.15 0.84 7.34
N GLU A 101 -2.34 0.85 8.66
CA GLU A 101 -3.26 -0.07 9.35
C GLU A 101 -4.72 0.10 8.89
N CYS A 102 -5.19 1.34 8.75
CA CYS A 102 -6.53 1.63 8.24
C CYS A 102 -6.72 1.10 6.81
N LEU A 103 -5.76 1.32 5.93
CA LEU A 103 -5.83 0.88 4.53
C LEU A 103 -5.72 -0.64 4.41
N LEU A 104 -4.85 -1.27 5.21
CA LEU A 104 -4.73 -2.72 5.28
C LEU A 104 -6.03 -3.36 5.76
N GLY A 105 -6.63 -2.81 6.82
CA GLY A 105 -7.93 -3.22 7.34
C GLY A 105 -9.04 -3.12 6.29
N ALA A 106 -9.12 -1.99 5.59
CA ALA A 106 -10.08 -1.79 4.51
C ALA A 106 -9.92 -2.82 3.38
N GLY A 107 -8.69 -3.16 3.02
CA GLY A 107 -8.37 -4.21 2.05
C GLY A 107 -8.85 -5.58 2.51
N CYS A 108 -8.58 -5.95 3.76
CA CYS A 108 -9.02 -7.22 4.37
C CYS A 108 -10.55 -7.34 4.41
N PHE A 109 -11.26 -6.29 4.82
CA PHE A 109 -12.72 -6.30 4.82
C PHE A 109 -13.30 -6.40 3.41
N SER A 110 -12.74 -5.70 2.44
CA SER A 110 -13.16 -5.78 1.04
C SER A 110 -12.97 -7.20 0.47
N ASN A 111 -11.87 -7.86 0.81
CA ASN A 111 -11.62 -9.27 0.45
C ASN A 111 -12.67 -10.21 1.06
N LEU A 112 -12.97 -10.03 2.35
CA LEU A 112 -13.99 -10.83 3.03
C LEU A 112 -15.36 -10.68 2.38
N PHE A 113 -15.79 -9.45 2.11
CA PHE A 113 -17.07 -9.18 1.42
C PHE A 113 -17.08 -9.74 0.00
N LEU A 114 -15.96 -9.68 -0.72
CA LEU A 114 -15.86 -10.27 -2.05
C LEU A 114 -16.01 -11.80 -1.98
N ALA A 115 -15.36 -12.45 -1.03
CA ALA A 115 -15.48 -13.90 -0.83
C ALA A 115 -16.92 -14.33 -0.51
N ILE A 116 -17.62 -13.57 0.33
CA ILE A 116 -19.04 -13.81 0.65
C ILE A 116 -19.92 -13.60 -0.59
N SER A 117 -19.63 -12.60 -1.40
CA SER A 117 -20.41 -12.26 -2.60
C SER A 117 -20.18 -13.22 -3.76
N CYS A 118 -19.16 -14.08 -3.72
CA CYS A 118 -18.86 -15.09 -4.73
C CYS A 118 -19.57 -16.45 -4.48
N LYS A 119 -20.32 -16.56 -3.41
CA LYS A 119 -21.25 -17.66 -3.19
C LYS A 119 -22.54 -17.42 -3.97
#